data_cd669b2b05b9d85603b303c522da46d6
#
_entry.id   cd669b2b05b9d85603b303c522da46d6
#
_cell.length_a   1.000
_cell.length_b   1.000
_cell.length_c   1.000
_cell.angle_alpha   90.00
_cell.angle_beta   90.00
_cell.angle_gamma   90.00
#
_symmetry.space_group_name_H-M   'P 1'
#
loop_
_entity.id
_entity.type
_entity.pdbx_description
1 polymer ?
#
loop_
_entity_poly.entity_id
_entity_poly.type
_entity_poly.pdbx_seq_one_letter_code
_entity_poly.pdbx_strand_id
1 'polypeptide(L)'
;MQQREVEIVNKLGLHARASAKLTQLAAKYQSDVQMSRNGRKVNAKSIMGVMMLAAGKGAKVTVEIDGPDEAAAMDAIVALIGDYFGEGQ
;
A
#
# COMPACT_ATOMS: atom_id res chain seq x y z
N MET A 1 12.64 0.75 11.08
CA MET A 1 11.83 -0.15 10.20
C MET A 1 10.48 -0.41 10.83
N GLN A 2 9.41 -0.15 10.12
CA GLN A 2 8.05 -0.48 10.55
C GLN A 2 7.45 -1.49 9.60
N GLN A 3 6.64 -2.39 10.15
CA GLN A 3 6.00 -3.43 9.39
C GLN A 3 4.59 -3.64 9.93
N ARG A 4 3.61 -3.74 9.03
CA ARG A 4 2.23 -3.98 9.42
C ARG A 4 1.51 -4.77 8.35
N GLU A 5 0.68 -5.73 8.78
CA GLU A 5 -0.22 -6.43 7.89
C GLU A 5 -1.53 -5.66 7.82
N VAL A 6 -2.04 -5.42 6.61
CA VAL A 6 -3.31 -4.72 6.39
C VAL A 6 -4.18 -5.50 5.43
N GLU A 7 -5.49 -5.38 5.62
CA GLU A 7 -6.45 -6.02 4.74
C GLU A 7 -6.93 -5.02 3.70
N ILE A 8 -6.99 -5.44 2.45
CA ILE A 8 -7.55 -4.63 1.36
C ILE A 8 -9.06 -4.69 1.48
N VAL A 9 -9.69 -3.54 1.74
CA VAL A 9 -11.12 -3.50 2.08
C VAL A 9 -11.99 -2.91 0.97
N ASN A 10 -11.40 -2.25 -0.02
CA ASN A 10 -12.18 -1.65 -1.10
C ASN A 10 -12.62 -2.72 -2.10
N LYS A 11 -13.77 -2.48 -2.74
CA LYS A 11 -14.45 -3.46 -3.59
C LYS A 11 -13.56 -3.99 -4.72
N LEU A 12 -12.85 -3.11 -5.41
CA LEU A 12 -12.06 -3.47 -6.57
C LEU A 12 -10.62 -3.84 -6.26
N GLY A 13 -10.22 -3.75 -4.98
CA GLY A 13 -8.85 -4.08 -4.58
C GLY A 13 -7.81 -3.11 -5.14
N LEU A 14 -6.60 -3.61 -5.35
CA LEU A 14 -5.48 -2.80 -5.85
C LEU A 14 -5.52 -2.67 -7.38
N HIS A 15 -6.64 -2.15 -7.90
CA HIS A 15 -6.77 -1.84 -9.32
C HIS A 15 -5.96 -0.59 -9.68
N ALA A 16 -5.95 -0.17 -10.95
CA ALA A 16 -5.08 0.89 -11.43
C ALA A 16 -5.24 2.20 -10.65
N ARG A 17 -6.48 2.63 -10.38
CA ARG A 17 -6.72 3.89 -9.67
C ARG A 17 -6.23 3.83 -8.23
N ALA A 18 -6.56 2.75 -7.52
CA ALA A 18 -6.13 2.57 -6.13
C ALA A 18 -4.61 2.49 -6.04
N SER A 19 -3.98 1.76 -6.96
CA SER A 19 -2.53 1.63 -7.01
C SER A 19 -1.87 2.99 -7.28
N ALA A 20 -2.44 3.79 -8.17
CA ALA A 20 -1.92 5.13 -8.44
C ALA A 20 -1.99 6.02 -7.20
N LYS A 21 -3.11 5.99 -6.48
CA LYS A 21 -3.25 6.78 -5.25
C LYS A 21 -2.23 6.34 -4.20
N LEU A 22 -2.05 5.05 -4.04
CA LEU A 22 -1.09 4.50 -3.08
C LEU A 22 0.33 4.92 -3.43
N THR A 23 0.74 4.78 -4.68
CA THR A 23 2.10 5.11 -5.10
C THR A 23 2.37 6.61 -5.00
N GLN A 24 1.38 7.45 -5.32
CA GLN A 24 1.52 8.89 -5.19
C GLN A 24 1.72 9.28 -3.72
N LEU A 25 0.97 8.66 -2.82
CA LEU A 25 1.13 8.92 -1.39
C LEU A 25 2.49 8.44 -0.90
N ALA A 26 2.89 7.23 -1.26
CA ALA A 26 4.18 6.67 -0.84
C ALA A 26 5.34 7.53 -1.34
N ALA A 27 5.22 8.10 -2.53
CA ALA A 27 6.28 8.91 -3.13
C ALA A 27 6.50 10.23 -2.38
N LYS A 28 5.56 10.66 -1.54
CA LYS A 28 5.73 11.88 -0.74
C LYS A 28 6.70 11.69 0.43
N TYR A 29 7.03 10.46 0.76
CA TYR A 29 7.90 10.14 1.89
C TYR A 29 9.27 9.73 1.41
N GLN A 30 10.29 10.02 2.23
CA GLN A 30 11.67 9.68 1.91
C GLN A 30 11.96 8.21 2.17
N SER A 31 11.22 7.59 3.08
CA SER A 31 11.42 6.20 3.44
C SER A 31 11.16 5.27 2.28
N ASP A 32 11.85 4.13 2.27
CA ASP A 32 11.53 3.04 1.36
C ASP A 32 10.23 2.41 1.80
N VAL A 33 9.32 2.19 0.85
CA VAL A 33 8.03 1.57 1.12
C VAL A 33 7.89 0.34 0.23
N GLN A 34 7.70 -0.81 0.88
CA GLN A 34 7.52 -2.07 0.18
C GLN A 34 6.24 -2.74 0.63
N MET A 35 5.63 -3.49 -0.27
CA MET A 35 4.44 -4.27 0.04
C MET A 35 4.66 -5.69 -0.46
N SER A 36 4.12 -6.66 0.28
CA SER A 36 4.26 -8.06 -0.10
C SER A 36 2.97 -8.83 0.11
N ARG A 37 2.80 -9.87 -0.70
CA ARG A 37 1.68 -10.79 -0.63
C ARG A 37 2.11 -12.12 -1.24
N ASN A 38 1.83 -13.21 -0.53
CA ASN A 38 2.12 -14.56 -1.03
C ASN A 38 3.55 -14.74 -1.52
N GLY A 39 4.50 -14.18 -0.78
CA GLY A 39 5.92 -14.32 -1.11
C GLY A 39 6.44 -13.34 -2.15
N ARG A 40 5.58 -12.51 -2.73
CA ARG A 40 5.99 -11.48 -3.70
C ARG A 40 6.12 -10.14 -2.99
N LYS A 41 7.30 -9.53 -3.08
CA LYS A 41 7.56 -8.22 -2.50
C LYS A 41 7.81 -7.22 -3.63
N VAL A 42 7.16 -6.06 -3.54
CA VAL A 42 7.23 -5.02 -4.57
C VAL A 42 7.52 -3.67 -3.95
N ASN A 43 8.03 -2.75 -4.77
CA ASN A 43 8.22 -1.35 -4.37
C ASN A 43 6.87 -0.64 -4.44
N ALA A 44 6.39 -0.14 -3.30
CA ALA A 44 5.09 0.54 -3.24
C ALA A 44 5.08 1.90 -3.94
N LYS A 45 6.23 2.39 -4.38
CA LYS A 45 6.32 3.63 -5.19
C LYS A 45 6.20 3.34 -6.69
N SER A 46 5.97 2.08 -7.06
CA SER A 46 5.79 1.65 -8.45
C SER A 46 4.36 1.19 -8.66
N ILE A 47 3.62 1.84 -9.57
CA ILE A 47 2.23 1.46 -9.88
C ILE A 47 2.19 0.01 -10.36
N MET A 48 3.07 -0.36 -11.29
CA MET A 48 3.12 -1.72 -11.81
C MET A 48 3.44 -2.72 -10.73
N GLY A 49 4.38 -2.38 -9.83
CA GLY A 49 4.73 -3.25 -8.71
C GLY A 49 3.53 -3.55 -7.83
N VAL A 50 2.81 -2.51 -7.44
CA VAL A 50 1.62 -2.67 -6.57
C VAL A 50 0.55 -3.51 -7.27
N MET A 51 0.31 -3.25 -8.55
CA MET A 51 -0.70 -4.01 -9.31
C MET A 51 -0.33 -5.47 -9.46
N MET A 52 0.96 -5.79 -9.49
CA MET A 52 1.42 -7.18 -9.61
C MET A 52 1.10 -8.02 -8.37
N LEU A 53 0.77 -7.40 -7.25
CA LEU A 53 0.32 -8.15 -6.07
C LEU A 53 -1.04 -8.79 -6.28
N ALA A 54 -1.81 -8.28 -7.23
CA ALA A 54 -3.15 -8.80 -7.57
C ALA A 54 -4.05 -8.94 -6.34
N ALA A 55 -3.90 -8.02 -5.37
CA ALA A 55 -4.63 -8.10 -4.11
C ALA A 55 -6.04 -7.55 -4.28
N GLY A 56 -7.03 -8.42 -4.20
CA GLY A 56 -8.44 -8.05 -4.24
C GLY A 56 -9.00 -7.80 -2.86
N LYS A 57 -10.29 -7.50 -2.79
CA LYS A 57 -10.98 -7.28 -1.52
C LYS A 57 -10.80 -8.50 -0.61
N GLY A 58 -10.41 -8.24 0.63
CA GLY A 58 -10.18 -9.29 1.63
C GLY A 58 -8.77 -9.84 1.64
N ALA A 59 -7.95 -9.52 0.64
CA ALA A 59 -6.56 -9.97 0.63
C ALA A 59 -5.76 -9.22 1.69
N LYS A 60 -4.81 -9.91 2.31
CA LYS A 60 -3.93 -9.28 3.29
C LYS A 60 -2.58 -9.03 2.66
N VAL A 61 -2.04 -7.84 2.88
CA VAL A 61 -0.73 -7.45 2.39
C VAL A 61 0.12 -6.97 3.56
N THR A 62 1.42 -7.19 3.48
CA THR A 62 2.34 -6.69 4.49
C THR A 62 3.00 -5.43 3.95
N VAL A 63 2.93 -4.35 4.73
CA VAL A 63 3.58 -3.08 4.39
C VAL A 63 4.82 -2.95 5.25
N GLU A 64 5.98 -2.73 4.60
CA GLU A 64 7.25 -2.52 5.28
C GLU A 64 7.81 -1.16 4.89
N ILE A 65 8.14 -0.35 5.88
CA ILE A 65 8.63 1.01 5.64
C ILE A 65 9.89 1.23 6.46
N ASP A 66 10.95 1.73 5.81
CA ASP A 66 12.23 1.94 6.47
C ASP A 66 12.83 3.28 6.02
N GLY A 67 13.02 4.18 6.97
CA GLY A 67 13.60 5.47 6.69
C GLY A 67 13.26 6.53 7.73
N PRO A 68 13.65 7.79 7.48
CA PRO A 68 13.54 8.86 8.48
C PRO A 68 12.08 9.23 8.81
N ASP A 69 11.14 9.05 7.90
CA ASP A 69 9.73 9.39 8.11
C ASP A 69 8.83 8.14 8.09
N GLU A 70 9.38 7.00 8.50
CA GLU A 70 8.68 5.72 8.39
C GLU A 70 7.37 5.67 9.18
N ALA A 71 7.33 6.27 10.37
CA ALA A 71 6.11 6.26 11.19
C ALA A 71 4.99 7.06 10.53
N ALA A 72 5.31 8.25 10.04
CA ALA A 72 4.32 9.08 9.35
C ALA A 72 3.85 8.42 8.06
N ALA A 73 4.75 7.80 7.32
CA ALA A 73 4.42 7.10 6.09
C ALA A 73 3.48 5.91 6.36
N MET A 74 3.76 5.14 7.41
CA MET A 74 2.91 4.00 7.77
C MET A 74 1.51 4.45 8.13
N ASP A 75 1.39 5.49 8.96
CA ASP A 75 0.08 6.01 9.35
C ASP A 75 -0.72 6.46 8.12
N ALA A 76 -0.08 7.18 7.21
CA ALA A 76 -0.76 7.70 6.03
C ALA A 76 -1.21 6.56 5.09
N ILE A 77 -0.36 5.57 4.87
CA ILE A 77 -0.68 4.46 3.97
C ILE A 77 -1.79 3.59 4.54
N VAL A 78 -1.71 3.27 5.83
CA VAL A 78 -2.75 2.48 6.49
C VAL A 78 -4.08 3.22 6.46
N ALA A 79 -4.07 4.55 6.68
CA ALA A 79 -5.28 5.36 6.63
C ALA A 79 -5.90 5.37 5.22
N LEU A 80 -5.07 5.47 4.18
CA LEU A 80 -5.57 5.47 2.80
C LEU A 80 -6.25 4.13 2.47
N ILE A 81 -5.62 3.02 2.84
CA ILE A 81 -6.18 1.69 2.60
C ILE A 81 -7.48 1.52 3.38
N GLY A 82 -7.51 1.93 4.65
CA GLY A 82 -8.69 1.82 5.50
C GLY A 82 -9.85 2.72 5.05
N ASP A 83 -9.54 3.79 4.32
CA ASP A 83 -10.54 4.72 3.77
C ASP A 83 -10.98 4.31 2.35
N TYR A 84 -10.79 3.05 1.99
CA TYR A 84 -11.18 2.53 0.66
C TYR A 84 -10.54 3.32 -0.49
N PHE A 85 -9.34 3.85 -0.28
CA PHE A 85 -8.63 4.71 -1.24
C PHE A 85 -9.50 5.91 -1.68
N GLY A 86 -10.41 6.35 -0.82
CA GLY A 86 -11.32 7.45 -1.13
C GLY A 86 -12.46 7.07 -2.06
N GLU A 87 -12.66 5.78 -2.33
CA GLU A 87 -13.68 5.32 -3.28
C GLU A 87 -15.06 5.11 -2.65
N GLY A 88 -15.12 5.06 -1.32
CA GLY A 88 -16.38 4.88 -0.62
C GLY A 88 -16.87 3.43 -0.55
N GLN A 89 -16.16 2.52 -1.14
CA GLN A 89 -16.54 1.11 -1.09
C GLN A 89 -15.38 0.19 -1.43
#